data_57f12327f3e594a9e130febcfaf0fa2a
#
_entry.id   57f12327f3e594a9e130febcfaf0fa2a
#
_cell.length_a   1.000
_cell.length_b   1.000
_cell.length_c   1.000
_cell.angle_alpha   90.00
_cell.angle_beta   90.00
_cell.angle_gamma   90.00
#
_symmetry.space_group_name_H-M   'P 1'
#
loop_
_entity.id
_entity.type
_entity.pdbx_description
1 polymer ?
#
loop_
_entity_poly.entity_id
_entity_poly.type
_entity_poly.pdbx_seq_one_letter_code
_entity_poly.pdbx_strand_id
1 'polypeptide(L)'
;MQFKRFFTTTDVKNTYGYIDSQKKYEIIRTLVYFGISISLFIAGYIATQNKMNLLTVVAVLGCLPASKSLVSAIMFLRHKSCSQAIFDAIAPLCTNFEHLYDLVFTTEKVTYKVAHAAYKAKCLVLLSEDTSDIKGLEAHIEEYLNRAAIKGVNVKVYTDLKKYVERLEQLNVLEKEEEKLAGEVVQLLKEITL
;
A
#
# COMPACT_ATOMS: atom_id res chain seq x y z
N MET A 1 -16.31 13.92 1.71
CA MET A 1 -15.40 13.53 0.62
C MET A 1 -14.19 14.46 0.68
N GLN A 2 -12.99 13.98 1.08
CA GLN A 2 -11.86 14.88 1.29
C GLN A 2 -11.09 15.07 -0.02
N PHE A 3 -11.26 16.20 -0.66
CA PHE A 3 -10.53 16.62 -1.88
C PHE A 3 -9.00 16.65 -1.69
N LYS A 4 -8.50 16.75 -0.46
CA LYS A 4 -7.06 16.67 -0.14
C LYS A 4 -6.40 15.36 -0.59
N ARG A 5 -7.11 14.24 -0.68
CA ARG A 5 -6.56 12.94 -1.15
C ARG A 5 -6.15 12.93 -2.62
N PHE A 6 -6.67 13.83 -3.44
CA PHE A 6 -6.28 13.93 -4.86
C PHE A 6 -4.84 14.43 -5.06
N PHE A 7 -4.28 15.13 -4.08
CA PHE A 7 -2.97 15.77 -4.19
C PHE A 7 -1.91 15.28 -3.19
N THR A 8 -2.28 14.52 -2.15
CA THR A 8 -1.35 14.09 -1.11
C THR A 8 -1.56 12.60 -0.78
N THR A 9 -0.88 11.74 -1.52
CA THR A 9 -0.97 10.27 -1.35
C THR A 9 -0.14 9.78 -0.15
N THR A 10 0.86 10.56 0.28
CA THR A 10 1.89 10.12 1.22
C THR A 10 1.40 10.03 2.67
N ASP A 11 0.56 10.96 3.12
CA ASP A 11 0.17 11.05 4.54
C ASP A 11 -0.89 10.02 4.96
N VAL A 12 -1.54 9.38 4.00
CA VAL A 12 -2.64 8.43 4.23
C VAL A 12 -2.24 6.99 3.88
N LYS A 13 -1.06 6.82 3.28
CA LYS A 13 -0.57 5.50 2.88
C LYS A 13 -0.34 4.63 4.13
N ASN A 14 -0.80 3.38 4.05
CA ASN A 14 -0.64 2.38 5.12
C ASN A 14 -1.37 2.72 6.44
N THR A 15 -2.48 3.46 6.36
CA THR A 15 -3.46 3.58 7.45
C THR A 15 -4.55 2.52 7.31
N TYR A 16 -5.27 2.25 8.40
CA TYR A 16 -6.41 1.31 8.37
C TYR A 16 -7.44 1.69 7.28
N GLY A 17 -7.85 0.70 6.47
CA GLY A 17 -8.78 0.91 5.36
C GLY A 17 -8.18 1.61 4.14
N TYR A 18 -6.86 1.75 4.08
CA TYR A 18 -6.16 2.38 2.95
C TYR A 18 -6.48 1.70 1.63
N ILE A 19 -6.35 0.36 1.56
CA ILE A 19 -6.57 -0.40 0.32
C ILE A 19 -7.99 -0.18 -0.23
N ASP A 20 -9.03 -0.24 0.62
CA ASP A 20 -10.42 -0.09 0.17
C ASP A 20 -10.74 1.35 -0.25
N SER A 21 -10.11 2.33 0.38
CA SER A 21 -10.20 3.73 -0.04
C SER A 21 -9.50 3.97 -1.38
N GLN A 22 -8.32 3.38 -1.54
CA GLN A 22 -7.51 3.53 -2.75
C GLN A 22 -8.16 2.85 -3.95
N LYS A 23 -8.81 1.71 -3.79
CA LYS A 23 -9.62 1.08 -4.85
C LYS A 23 -10.64 2.04 -5.45
N LYS A 24 -11.44 2.66 -4.59
CA LYS A 24 -12.49 3.60 -5.03
C LYS A 24 -11.88 4.77 -5.80
N TYR A 25 -10.76 5.29 -5.29
CA TYR A 25 -10.06 6.39 -5.93
C TYR A 25 -9.51 5.99 -7.31
N GLU A 26 -8.82 4.85 -7.42
CA GLU A 26 -8.24 4.38 -8.68
C GLU A 26 -9.31 4.06 -9.74
N ILE A 27 -10.45 3.49 -9.33
CA ILE A 27 -11.58 3.24 -10.24
C ILE A 27 -12.14 4.55 -10.80
N ILE A 28 -12.41 5.53 -9.91
CA ILE A 28 -12.95 6.84 -10.33
C ILE A 28 -11.94 7.53 -11.26
N ARG A 29 -10.66 7.54 -10.92
CA ARG A 29 -9.60 8.14 -11.72
C ARG A 29 -9.51 7.49 -13.11
N THR A 30 -9.59 6.18 -13.18
CA THR A 30 -9.58 5.43 -14.45
C THR A 30 -10.79 5.80 -15.31
N LEU A 31 -11.99 5.86 -14.73
CA LEU A 31 -13.21 6.26 -15.46
C LEU A 31 -13.11 7.69 -15.99
N VAL A 32 -12.56 8.62 -15.21
CA VAL A 32 -12.35 10.01 -15.64
C VAL A 32 -11.38 10.08 -16.83
N TYR A 33 -10.25 9.39 -16.76
CA TYR A 33 -9.26 9.40 -17.85
C TYR A 33 -9.82 8.81 -19.15
N PHE A 34 -10.51 7.67 -19.09
CA PHE A 34 -11.16 7.09 -20.25
C PHE A 34 -12.29 7.98 -20.75
N GLY A 35 -13.08 8.58 -19.86
CA GLY A 35 -14.15 9.51 -20.22
C GLY A 35 -13.63 10.72 -20.99
N ILE A 36 -12.52 11.32 -20.58
CA ILE A 36 -11.87 12.43 -21.29
C ILE A 36 -11.38 11.96 -22.68
N SER A 37 -10.69 10.82 -22.75
CA SER A 37 -10.17 10.31 -24.04
C SER A 37 -11.30 10.02 -25.03
N ILE A 38 -12.38 9.40 -24.58
CA ILE A 38 -13.56 9.10 -25.41
C ILE A 38 -14.25 10.39 -25.86
N SER A 39 -14.42 11.38 -24.98
CA SER A 39 -15.03 12.66 -25.31
C SER A 39 -14.25 13.41 -26.36
N LEU A 40 -12.92 13.44 -26.28
CA LEU A 40 -12.04 14.04 -27.29
C LEU A 40 -12.16 13.34 -28.65
N PHE A 41 -12.23 12.01 -28.65
CA PHE A 41 -12.44 11.25 -29.88
C PHE A 41 -13.76 11.59 -30.54
N ILE A 42 -14.87 11.59 -29.77
CA ILE A 42 -16.21 11.92 -30.28
C ILE A 42 -16.26 13.35 -30.80
N ALA A 43 -15.73 14.32 -30.03
CA ALA A 43 -15.69 15.72 -30.47
C ALA A 43 -14.90 15.90 -31.77
N GLY A 44 -13.74 15.23 -31.91
CA GLY A 44 -12.95 15.25 -33.11
C GLY A 44 -13.67 14.66 -34.31
N TYR A 45 -14.38 13.55 -34.13
CA TYR A 45 -15.15 12.91 -35.17
C TYR A 45 -16.33 13.77 -35.65
N ILE A 46 -17.08 14.40 -34.72
CA ILE A 46 -18.21 15.28 -35.05
C ILE A 46 -17.72 16.53 -35.81
N ALA A 47 -16.60 17.13 -35.37
CA ALA A 47 -16.08 18.36 -35.96
C ALA A 47 -15.52 18.18 -37.38
N THR A 48 -14.89 17.04 -37.65
CA THR A 48 -14.14 16.82 -38.93
C THR A 48 -14.80 15.81 -39.86
N GLN A 49 -15.82 15.07 -39.37
CA GLN A 49 -16.44 13.92 -40.08
C GLN A 49 -15.41 12.88 -40.57
N ASN A 50 -14.19 12.94 -40.03
CA ASN A 50 -13.11 12.05 -40.37
C ASN A 50 -12.48 11.46 -39.09
N LYS A 51 -12.14 10.17 -39.12
CA LYS A 51 -11.49 9.50 -38.00
C LYS A 51 -10.03 9.89 -37.84
N MET A 52 -9.39 10.36 -38.92
CA MET A 52 -7.99 10.78 -38.94
C MET A 52 -7.88 12.30 -38.72
N ASN A 53 -7.98 12.75 -37.49
CA ASN A 53 -7.85 14.16 -37.12
C ASN A 53 -6.93 14.29 -35.90
N LEU A 54 -6.46 15.51 -35.63
CA LEU A 54 -5.55 15.82 -34.52
C LEU A 54 -6.14 15.41 -33.14
N LEU A 55 -7.45 15.61 -32.95
CA LEU A 55 -8.12 15.25 -31.69
C LEU A 55 -8.14 13.73 -31.48
N THR A 56 -8.22 12.93 -32.53
CA THR A 56 -8.07 11.47 -32.44
C THR A 56 -6.68 11.08 -31.96
N VAL A 57 -5.61 11.74 -32.45
CA VAL A 57 -4.26 11.48 -31.98
C VAL A 57 -4.14 11.82 -30.48
N VAL A 58 -4.67 12.97 -30.06
CA VAL A 58 -4.68 13.37 -28.63
C VAL A 58 -5.47 12.39 -27.78
N ALA A 59 -6.63 11.90 -28.26
CA ALA A 59 -7.44 10.92 -27.56
C ALA A 59 -6.69 9.60 -27.35
N VAL A 60 -5.97 9.11 -28.38
CA VAL A 60 -5.12 7.91 -28.30
C VAL A 60 -3.99 8.09 -27.30
N LEU A 61 -3.31 9.24 -27.30
CA LEU A 61 -2.28 9.55 -26.31
C LEU A 61 -2.86 9.61 -24.88
N GLY A 62 -4.10 10.10 -24.72
CA GLY A 62 -4.82 10.10 -23.45
C GLY A 62 -5.12 8.70 -22.90
N CYS A 63 -5.12 7.66 -23.76
CA CYS A 63 -5.27 6.28 -23.30
C CYS A 63 -4.05 5.76 -22.50
N LEU A 64 -2.86 6.37 -22.65
CA LEU A 64 -1.66 5.95 -21.91
C LEU A 64 -1.81 6.16 -20.40
N PRO A 65 -2.15 7.36 -19.89
CA PRO A 65 -2.37 7.55 -18.46
C PRO A 65 -3.61 6.76 -17.97
N ALA A 66 -4.63 6.61 -18.82
CA ALA A 66 -5.81 5.80 -18.51
C ALA A 66 -5.44 4.33 -18.27
N SER A 67 -4.61 3.74 -19.13
CA SER A 67 -4.13 2.36 -19.01
C SER A 67 -3.29 2.15 -17.75
N LYS A 68 -2.40 3.10 -17.41
CA LYS A 68 -1.62 3.05 -16.16
C LYS A 68 -2.55 3.04 -14.94
N SER A 69 -3.55 3.91 -14.93
CA SER A 69 -4.53 3.97 -13.84
C SER A 69 -5.37 2.69 -13.75
N LEU A 70 -5.74 2.09 -14.89
CA LEU A 70 -6.46 0.82 -14.95
C LEU A 70 -5.65 -0.32 -14.33
N VAL A 71 -4.35 -0.43 -14.64
CA VAL A 71 -3.47 -1.44 -14.04
C VAL A 71 -3.40 -1.26 -12.52
N SER A 72 -3.23 -0.03 -12.03
CA SER A 72 -3.27 0.26 -10.60
C SER A 72 -4.60 -0.16 -9.96
N ALA A 73 -5.73 0.17 -10.60
CA ALA A 73 -7.06 -0.22 -10.11
C ALA A 73 -7.20 -1.75 -10.01
N ILE A 74 -6.73 -2.50 -11.02
CA ILE A 74 -6.76 -3.98 -11.01
C ILE A 74 -5.89 -4.54 -9.88
N MET A 75 -4.71 -3.96 -9.63
CA MET A 75 -3.84 -4.38 -8.53
C MET A 75 -4.54 -4.21 -7.19
N PHE A 76 -5.10 -3.04 -6.92
CA PHE A 76 -5.82 -2.80 -5.66
C PHE A 76 -7.09 -3.65 -5.52
N LEU A 77 -7.80 -3.96 -6.61
CA LEU A 77 -9.00 -4.83 -6.58
C LEU A 77 -8.71 -6.24 -6.08
N ARG A 78 -7.50 -6.74 -6.28
CA ARG A 78 -7.08 -8.08 -5.81
C ARG A 78 -6.84 -8.16 -4.30
N HIS A 79 -6.65 -7.03 -3.63
CA HIS A 79 -6.34 -6.97 -2.21
C HIS A 79 -7.54 -6.40 -1.43
N LYS A 80 -7.65 -6.77 -0.16
CA LYS A 80 -8.65 -6.22 0.77
C LYS A 80 -7.94 -5.62 1.96
N SER A 81 -8.51 -4.59 2.54
CA SER A 81 -8.03 -4.04 3.80
C SER A 81 -8.11 -5.06 4.94
N CYS A 82 -7.33 -4.82 5.98
CA CYS A 82 -7.36 -5.56 7.23
C CYS A 82 -8.79 -5.63 7.79
N SER A 83 -9.15 -6.77 8.37
CA SER A 83 -10.48 -6.94 8.95
C SER A 83 -10.69 -6.06 10.19
N GLN A 84 -11.95 -5.64 10.42
CA GLN A 84 -12.30 -4.84 11.59
C GLN A 84 -11.91 -5.54 12.90
N ALA A 85 -12.07 -6.86 12.97
CA ALA A 85 -11.71 -7.65 14.15
C ALA A 85 -10.21 -7.57 14.49
N ILE A 86 -9.35 -7.57 13.47
CA ILE A 86 -7.89 -7.42 13.65
C ILE A 86 -7.58 -6.00 14.11
N PHE A 87 -8.22 -5.00 13.51
CA PHE A 87 -8.03 -3.60 13.90
C PHE A 87 -8.44 -3.37 15.36
N ASP A 88 -9.62 -3.82 15.77
CA ASP A 88 -10.14 -3.63 17.14
C ASP A 88 -9.28 -4.33 18.19
N ALA A 89 -8.64 -5.47 17.85
CA ALA A 89 -7.72 -6.17 18.74
C ALA A 89 -6.37 -5.45 18.88
N ILE A 90 -5.89 -4.78 17.85
CA ILE A 90 -4.53 -4.20 17.79
C ILE A 90 -4.51 -2.72 18.16
N ALA A 91 -5.53 -1.94 17.75
CA ALA A 91 -5.56 -0.50 17.92
C ALA A 91 -5.30 0.00 19.36
N PRO A 92 -5.85 -0.61 20.42
CA PRO A 92 -5.60 -0.19 21.78
C PRO A 92 -4.15 -0.41 22.24
N LEU A 93 -3.41 -1.31 21.59
CA LEU A 93 -2.03 -1.66 21.94
C LEU A 93 -1.01 -0.77 21.22
N CYS A 94 -1.40 -0.11 20.13
CA CYS A 94 -0.50 0.64 19.24
C CYS A 94 -0.28 2.10 19.64
N THR A 95 -0.31 2.44 20.93
CA THR A 95 -0.16 3.83 21.38
C THR A 95 1.30 4.31 21.49
N ASN A 96 2.25 3.38 21.63
CA ASN A 96 3.64 3.69 22.01
C ASN A 96 4.69 3.24 21.00
N PHE A 97 4.34 2.88 19.78
CA PHE A 97 5.27 2.48 18.73
C PHE A 97 4.80 2.86 17.33
N GLU A 98 5.75 2.91 16.40
CA GLU A 98 5.43 3.15 15.00
C GLU A 98 4.77 1.92 14.40
N HIS A 99 3.66 2.14 13.70
CA HIS A 99 2.87 1.05 13.12
C HIS A 99 2.26 1.44 11.78
N LEU A 100 2.01 0.44 10.96
CA LEU A 100 1.42 0.55 9.64
C LEU A 100 0.35 -0.54 9.45
N TYR A 101 -0.71 -0.20 8.72
CA TYR A 101 -1.77 -1.12 8.31
C TYR A 101 -1.74 -1.35 6.80
N ASP A 102 -2.38 -2.42 6.35
CA ASP A 102 -2.67 -2.66 4.93
C ASP A 102 -1.42 -2.63 4.02
N LEU A 103 -0.37 -3.35 4.40
CA LEU A 103 0.83 -3.46 3.58
C LEU A 103 0.69 -4.61 2.56
N VAL A 104 1.13 -4.34 1.35
CA VAL A 104 1.19 -5.34 0.28
C VAL A 104 2.58 -5.31 -0.34
N PHE A 105 3.36 -6.35 -0.09
CA PHE A 105 4.68 -6.51 -0.68
C PHE A 105 4.58 -7.39 -1.93
N THR A 106 5.10 -6.91 -3.05
CA THR A 106 5.05 -7.62 -4.32
C THR A 106 6.45 -7.99 -4.76
N THR A 107 6.69 -9.29 -4.93
CA THR A 107 7.88 -9.84 -5.56
C THR A 107 7.56 -10.31 -6.97
N GLU A 108 8.56 -10.73 -7.73
CA GLU A 108 8.36 -11.27 -9.08
C GLU A 108 7.44 -12.51 -9.10
N LYS A 109 7.41 -13.29 -8.02
CA LYS A 109 6.70 -14.58 -7.97
C LYS A 109 5.48 -14.56 -7.05
N VAL A 110 5.52 -13.80 -5.96
CA VAL A 110 4.52 -13.86 -4.88
C VAL A 110 4.18 -12.46 -4.43
N THR A 111 2.94 -12.28 -4.04
CA THR A 111 2.46 -11.06 -3.38
C THR A 111 2.07 -11.41 -1.95
N TYR A 112 2.70 -10.75 -0.98
CA TYR A 112 2.47 -10.95 0.45
C TYR A 112 1.52 -9.90 0.99
N LYS A 113 0.48 -10.35 1.68
CA LYS A 113 -0.46 -9.50 2.40
C LYS A 113 -0.09 -9.44 3.87
N VAL A 114 0.17 -8.23 4.37
CA VAL A 114 0.44 -7.97 5.77
C VAL A 114 -0.61 -7.02 6.31
N ALA A 115 -1.42 -7.51 7.24
CA ALA A 115 -2.51 -6.76 7.83
C ALA A 115 -1.99 -5.60 8.70
N HIS A 116 -0.92 -5.85 9.45
CA HIS A 116 -0.32 -4.88 10.35
C HIS A 116 1.17 -5.11 10.52
N ALA A 117 1.93 -4.04 10.62
CA ALA A 117 3.36 -4.05 10.97
C ALA A 117 3.60 -3.07 12.12
N ALA A 118 4.40 -3.46 13.09
CA ALA A 118 4.79 -2.62 14.22
C ALA A 118 6.29 -2.70 14.43
N TYR A 119 6.91 -1.54 14.71
CA TYR A 119 8.34 -1.42 14.96
C TYR A 119 8.60 -0.80 16.33
N LYS A 120 9.41 -1.45 17.15
CA LYS A 120 9.94 -0.94 18.42
C LYS A 120 11.19 -1.72 18.83
N ALA A 121 12.16 -1.04 19.44
CA ALA A 121 13.34 -1.65 20.05
C ALA A 121 14.07 -2.63 19.09
N LYS A 122 14.33 -2.21 17.85
CA LYS A 122 14.95 -3.02 16.77
C LYS A 122 14.20 -4.31 16.42
N CYS A 123 12.94 -4.41 16.87
CA CYS A 123 12.05 -5.50 16.51
C CYS A 123 10.98 -5.01 15.53
N LEU A 124 10.99 -5.54 14.32
CA LEU A 124 9.93 -5.36 13.35
C LEU A 124 9.05 -6.61 13.36
N VAL A 125 7.82 -6.45 13.80
CA VAL A 125 6.84 -7.54 13.85
C VAL A 125 5.74 -7.29 12.84
N LEU A 126 5.38 -8.33 12.10
CA LEU A 126 4.39 -8.27 11.04
C LEU A 126 3.31 -9.33 11.27
N LEU A 127 2.06 -8.96 11.00
CA LEU A 127 0.94 -9.90 10.97
C LEU A 127 0.57 -10.17 9.51
N SER A 128 0.87 -11.35 9.01
CA SER A 128 0.48 -11.77 7.67
C SER A 128 -0.83 -12.56 7.70
N GLU A 129 -1.72 -12.28 6.76
CA GLU A 129 -2.93 -13.10 6.54
C GLU A 129 -2.60 -14.35 5.70
N ASP A 130 -1.45 -14.37 5.04
CA ASP A 130 -1.01 -15.46 4.19
C ASP A 130 0.00 -16.34 4.92
N THR A 131 -0.27 -17.64 4.98
CA THR A 131 0.56 -18.63 5.69
C THR A 131 1.53 -19.36 4.76
N SER A 132 1.48 -19.13 3.45
CA SER A 132 2.12 -20.00 2.46
C SER A 132 3.65 -19.87 2.44
N ASP A 133 4.22 -18.68 2.71
CA ASP A 133 5.67 -18.46 2.65
C ASP A 133 6.15 -17.37 3.62
N ILE A 134 6.10 -17.67 4.90
CA ILE A 134 6.52 -16.76 5.97
C ILE A 134 8.02 -16.41 5.86
N LYS A 135 8.85 -17.42 5.59
CA LYS A 135 10.31 -17.22 5.49
C LYS A 135 10.70 -16.38 4.28
N GLY A 136 9.98 -16.52 3.18
CA GLY A 136 10.17 -15.70 2.00
C GLY A 136 9.84 -14.22 2.27
N LEU A 137 8.79 -13.94 3.03
CA LEU A 137 8.46 -12.59 3.45
C LEU A 137 9.50 -12.00 4.40
N GLU A 138 9.96 -12.76 5.42
CA GLU A 138 11.02 -12.32 6.33
C GLU A 138 12.30 -11.98 5.55
N ALA A 139 12.77 -12.89 4.69
CA ALA A 139 13.96 -12.69 3.86
C ALA A 139 13.83 -11.49 2.92
N HIS A 140 12.66 -11.28 2.34
CA HIS A 140 12.38 -10.15 1.46
C HIS A 140 12.54 -8.81 2.21
N ILE A 141 11.95 -8.68 3.39
CA ILE A 141 12.05 -7.47 4.20
C ILE A 141 13.48 -7.25 4.69
N GLU A 142 14.15 -8.31 5.15
CA GLU A 142 15.56 -8.23 5.57
C GLU A 142 16.48 -7.79 4.42
N GLU A 143 16.24 -8.25 3.20
CA GLU A 143 16.98 -7.81 2.02
C GLU A 143 16.85 -6.30 1.79
N TYR A 144 15.63 -5.74 1.88
CA TYR A 144 15.41 -4.31 1.72
C TYR A 144 16.02 -3.49 2.86
N LEU A 145 15.93 -3.96 4.11
CA LEU A 145 16.60 -3.33 5.25
C LEU A 145 18.12 -3.29 5.04
N ASN A 146 18.70 -4.37 4.56
CA ASN A 146 20.12 -4.44 4.26
C ASN A 146 20.53 -3.51 3.10
N ARG A 147 19.72 -3.44 2.04
CA ARG A 147 19.93 -2.49 0.91
C ARG A 147 19.87 -1.03 1.37
N ALA A 148 18.99 -0.71 2.31
CA ALA A 148 18.89 0.60 2.92
C ALA A 148 19.96 0.87 4.00
N ALA A 149 20.91 -0.05 4.20
CA ALA A 149 21.94 0.00 5.24
C ALA A 149 21.39 0.08 6.69
N ILE A 150 20.16 -0.30 6.92
CA ILE A 150 19.51 -0.39 8.23
C ILE A 150 19.87 -1.75 8.84
N LYS A 151 20.79 -1.74 9.82
CA LYS A 151 21.31 -2.96 10.45
C LYS A 151 20.74 -3.17 11.85
N GLY A 152 20.71 -4.45 12.26
CA GLY A 152 20.33 -4.82 13.62
C GLY A 152 18.84 -4.84 13.90
N VAL A 153 17.99 -4.79 12.86
CA VAL A 153 16.55 -4.97 12.98
C VAL A 153 16.22 -6.45 12.89
N ASN A 154 15.52 -6.96 13.89
CA ASN A 154 15.03 -8.33 13.92
C ASN A 154 13.63 -8.36 13.32
N VAL A 155 13.45 -9.03 12.19
CA VAL A 155 12.17 -9.17 11.49
C VAL A 155 11.50 -10.46 11.91
N LYS A 156 10.24 -10.39 12.30
CA LYS A 156 9.45 -11.57 12.62
C LYS A 156 8.01 -11.48 12.11
N VAL A 157 7.59 -12.49 11.39
CA VAL A 157 6.25 -12.60 10.82
C VAL A 157 5.40 -13.56 11.65
N TYR A 158 4.20 -13.13 11.97
CA TYR A 158 3.16 -13.91 12.66
C TYR A 158 1.97 -14.11 11.74
N THR A 159 1.34 -15.28 11.85
CA THR A 159 0.10 -15.61 11.14
C THR A 159 -1.08 -15.81 12.10
N ASP A 160 -0.78 -15.96 13.39
CA ASP A 160 -1.77 -16.12 14.44
C ASP A 160 -1.92 -14.78 15.18
N LEU A 161 -3.16 -14.23 15.15
CA LEU A 161 -3.48 -12.97 15.79
C LEU A 161 -3.20 -13.01 17.31
N LYS A 162 -3.46 -14.11 18.00
CA LYS A 162 -3.24 -14.22 19.45
C LYS A 162 -1.75 -14.06 19.79
N LYS A 163 -0.90 -14.82 19.11
CA LYS A 163 0.56 -14.75 19.31
C LYS A 163 1.12 -13.38 18.93
N TYR A 164 0.53 -12.76 17.92
CA TYR A 164 0.91 -11.41 17.51
C TYR A 164 0.56 -10.37 18.58
N VAL A 165 -0.65 -10.41 19.14
CA VAL A 165 -1.11 -9.53 20.22
C VAL A 165 -0.23 -9.70 21.46
N GLU A 166 0.03 -10.93 21.90
CA GLU A 166 0.97 -11.20 23.00
C GLU A 166 2.35 -10.59 22.76
N ARG A 167 2.83 -10.64 21.51
CA ARG A 167 4.11 -10.04 21.16
C ARG A 167 4.07 -8.52 21.20
N LEU A 168 2.97 -7.89 20.77
CA LEU A 168 2.79 -6.44 20.87
C LEU A 168 2.75 -5.98 22.33
N GLU A 169 2.12 -6.73 23.22
CA GLU A 169 2.11 -6.45 24.67
C GLU A 169 3.52 -6.50 25.26
N GLN A 170 4.32 -7.50 24.89
CA GLN A 170 5.73 -7.59 25.28
C GLN A 170 6.55 -6.39 24.78
N LEU A 171 6.31 -5.96 23.52
CA LEU A 171 6.98 -4.80 22.95
C LEU A 171 6.57 -3.50 23.66
N ASN A 172 5.35 -3.39 24.16
CA ASN A 172 4.91 -2.20 24.89
C ASN A 172 5.73 -1.93 26.16
N VAL A 173 6.22 -2.97 26.82
CA VAL A 173 7.04 -2.87 28.04
C VAL A 173 8.47 -2.41 27.76
N LEU A 174 8.96 -2.60 26.51
CA LEU A 174 10.32 -2.18 26.14
C LEU A 174 10.44 -0.65 26.06
N GLU A 175 11.59 -0.12 26.37
CA GLU A 175 11.90 1.31 26.25
C GLU A 175 11.90 1.73 24.75
N LYS A 176 11.54 3.00 24.49
CA LYS A 176 11.65 3.57 23.15
C LYS A 176 13.12 3.78 22.83
N GLU A 177 13.54 3.25 21.67
CA GLU A 177 14.82 3.58 21.06
C GLU A 177 14.73 4.86 20.21
N GLU A 178 15.84 5.23 19.58
CA GLU A 178 15.99 6.42 18.75
C GLU A 178 14.84 6.56 17.73
N GLU A 179 14.08 7.62 17.82
CA GLU A 179 12.99 7.98 16.90
C GLU A 179 13.42 8.01 15.44
N LYS A 180 14.69 8.31 15.18
CA LYS A 180 15.26 8.39 13.83
C LYS A 180 15.24 7.02 13.12
N LEU A 181 15.70 5.96 13.78
CA LEU A 181 15.73 4.61 13.20
C LEU A 181 14.31 4.08 12.95
N ALA A 182 13.38 4.36 13.88
CA ALA A 182 11.99 4.00 13.72
C ALA A 182 11.36 4.67 12.48
N GLY A 183 11.63 5.97 12.30
CA GLY A 183 11.19 6.73 11.13
C GLY A 183 11.76 6.17 9.81
N GLU A 184 13.05 5.83 9.77
CA GLU A 184 13.70 5.25 8.58
C GLU A 184 13.11 3.89 8.20
N VAL A 185 12.85 3.00 9.18
CA VAL A 185 12.21 1.70 8.94
C VAL A 185 10.79 1.87 8.42
N VAL A 186 9.99 2.74 9.04
CA VAL A 186 8.62 3.01 8.62
C VAL A 186 8.57 3.61 7.22
N GLN A 187 9.45 4.54 6.91
CA GLN A 187 9.53 5.14 5.58
C GLN A 187 9.92 4.10 4.52
N LEU A 188 10.92 3.26 4.80
CA LEU A 188 11.31 2.16 3.91
C LEU A 188 10.11 1.23 3.64
N LEU A 189 9.38 0.82 4.68
CA LEU A 189 8.20 -0.03 4.51
C LEU A 189 7.14 0.64 3.63
N LYS A 190 6.90 1.94 3.80
CA LYS A 190 5.97 2.71 2.94
C LYS A 190 6.45 2.79 1.48
N GLU A 191 7.73 2.81 1.23
CA GLU A 191 8.30 2.89 -0.13
C GLU A 191 8.20 1.56 -0.87
N ILE A 192 8.41 0.43 -0.19
CA ILE A 192 8.40 -0.91 -0.80
C ILE A 192 7.02 -1.55 -0.87
N THR A 193 5.99 -0.96 -0.24
CA THR A 193 4.60 -1.41 -0.36
C THR A 193 3.89 -0.75 -1.55
N LEU A 194 2.81 -1.39 -1.97
CA LEU A 194 1.90 -0.93 -3.02
C LEU A 194 1.26 0.42 -2.70
#